data_4497c9eac9cc7d472ccf667e82d250ba
#
_entry.id   4497c9eac9cc7d472ccf667e82d250ba
#
_cell.length_a   1.000
_cell.length_b   1.000
_cell.length_c   1.000
_cell.angle_alpha   90.00
_cell.angle_beta   90.00
_cell.angle_gamma   90.00
#
_symmetry.space_group_name_H-M   'P 1'
#
loop_
_entity.id
_entity.type
_entity.pdbx_description
1 polymer ?
#
loop_
_entity_poly.entity_id
_entity_poly.type
_entity_poly.pdbx_seq_one_letter_code
_entity_poly.pdbx_strand_id
1 'polypeptide(L)'
;MSNYTLKFYIIKSILSKKIPFLILLSFLIGNCSTSKTKQLNSSEYKLLLSSEKFDDPLTGFKNYWKIVKTVAKNHGIKVIEKEQTFDLKHKEISFFDTENLALRKAGFLIRQKVKYKKGQKKPGFEYGVKYRRTDPANALAVDLILHDGYTPKDETIELESDVVYFSRNNGSAETTYSVSNSTLLDEAPEMRLGSFADIYPALGKLGIPETAPLTKVAGVSADEWMVVPGKLDFGDGLFGRVDMTVWIIPTRDGELRIP
;
A
#
# COMPACT_ATOMS: atom_id res chain seq x y z
N MET A 1 -7.78 20.83 11.97
CA MET A 1 -8.62 19.65 12.24
C MET A 1 -8.03 18.50 11.45
N SER A 2 -7.28 17.64 12.15
CA SER A 2 -6.44 16.61 11.54
C SER A 2 -7.24 15.34 11.27
N ASN A 3 -7.01 14.75 10.11
CA ASN A 3 -7.59 13.50 9.62
C ASN A 3 -6.58 12.36 9.80
N TYR A 4 -7.03 11.12 10.01
CA TYR A 4 -6.27 10.03 10.63
C TYR A 4 -6.45 8.68 9.92
N THR A 5 -5.41 7.84 9.72
CA THR A 5 -5.53 6.58 8.94
C THR A 5 -5.15 5.32 9.72
N LEU A 6 -6.06 4.36 9.84
CA LEU A 6 -5.83 2.97 10.18
C LEU A 6 -6.01 2.11 8.94
N LYS A 7 -5.09 1.19 8.69
CA LYS A 7 -5.16 0.28 7.54
C LYS A 7 -5.63 -1.09 8.00
N PHE A 8 -6.77 -1.55 7.47
CA PHE A 8 -7.17 -2.94 7.52
C PHE A 8 -6.95 -3.57 6.14
N TYR A 9 -6.15 -4.64 6.09
CA TYR A 9 -6.03 -5.46 4.88
C TYR A 9 -6.95 -6.67 5.03
N ILE A 10 -7.96 -6.80 4.17
CA ILE A 10 -8.74 -8.02 4.06
C ILE A 10 -8.13 -8.85 2.94
N ILE A 11 -7.48 -9.96 3.32
CA ILE A 11 -6.90 -10.91 2.39
C ILE A 11 -7.92 -12.04 2.22
N LYS A 12 -8.52 -12.16 1.04
CA LYS A 12 -9.36 -13.30 0.69
C LYS A 12 -8.46 -14.45 0.28
N SER A 13 -8.30 -15.45 1.15
CA SER A 13 -7.65 -16.70 0.78
C SER A 13 -8.58 -17.46 -0.18
N ILE A 14 -8.21 -17.52 -1.45
CA ILE A 14 -8.92 -18.36 -2.44
C ILE A 14 -8.37 -19.78 -2.26
N LEU A 15 -9.01 -20.56 -1.39
CA LEU A 15 -8.85 -22.02 -1.40
C LEU A 15 -9.64 -22.56 -2.60
N SER A 16 -8.91 -23.02 -3.62
CA SER A 16 -9.48 -23.75 -4.75
C SER A 16 -10.12 -25.06 -4.25
N LYS A 17 -11.44 -25.12 -4.17
CA LYS A 17 -12.16 -26.38 -4.04
C LYS A 17 -12.03 -27.12 -5.39
N LYS A 18 -11.29 -28.23 -5.41
CA LYS A 18 -11.26 -29.16 -6.52
C LYS A 18 -12.64 -29.79 -6.66
N ILE A 19 -13.35 -29.45 -7.71
CA ILE A 19 -14.53 -30.19 -8.18
C ILE A 19 -14.03 -31.09 -9.29
N PRO A 20 -14.23 -32.42 -9.21
CA PRO A 20 -13.91 -33.31 -10.33
C PRO A 20 -15.03 -33.18 -11.36
N PHE A 21 -14.75 -32.66 -12.52
CA PHE A 21 -15.65 -32.78 -13.68
C PHE A 21 -14.98 -33.56 -14.78
N LEU A 22 -15.70 -34.64 -15.15
CA LEU A 22 -15.36 -35.65 -16.14
C LEU A 22 -15.54 -35.10 -17.54
N ILE A 23 -14.53 -35.17 -18.34
CA ILE A 23 -14.36 -35.33 -19.79
C ILE A 23 -15.57 -35.01 -20.72
N LEU A 24 -15.36 -34.09 -21.67
CA LEU A 24 -15.60 -34.41 -23.09
C LEU A 24 -14.62 -33.58 -23.98
N LEU A 25 -14.01 -34.33 -24.87
CA LEU A 25 -12.95 -33.94 -25.81
C LEU A 25 -13.57 -33.25 -27.04
N SER A 26 -13.13 -32.04 -27.36
CA SER A 26 -13.15 -31.54 -28.74
C SER A 26 -12.02 -30.57 -28.98
N PHE A 27 -11.12 -30.96 -29.86
CA PHE A 27 -10.01 -30.16 -30.40
C PHE A 27 -10.54 -28.97 -31.21
N LEU A 28 -10.23 -27.77 -30.80
CA LEU A 28 -10.07 -26.62 -31.67
C LEU A 28 -8.83 -25.84 -31.21
N ILE A 29 -7.79 -25.92 -32.02
CA ILE A 29 -6.56 -25.16 -31.87
C ILE A 29 -6.88 -23.71 -32.19
N GLY A 30 -7.14 -22.92 -31.18
CA GLY A 30 -7.11 -21.48 -31.24
C GLY A 30 -6.04 -21.01 -30.28
N ASN A 31 -4.99 -20.34 -30.79
CA ASN A 31 -4.04 -19.62 -29.97
C ASN A 31 -4.75 -18.52 -29.19
N CYS A 32 -5.37 -18.90 -28.09
CA CYS A 32 -5.88 -17.94 -27.10
C CYS A 32 -4.73 -17.61 -26.17
N SER A 33 -4.07 -16.48 -26.44
CA SER A 33 -3.22 -15.82 -25.47
C SER A 33 -4.07 -15.62 -24.21
N THR A 34 -3.85 -16.44 -23.19
CA THR A 34 -4.52 -16.30 -21.90
C THR A 34 -3.98 -15.04 -21.24
N SER A 35 -4.62 -13.92 -21.51
CA SER A 35 -4.48 -12.74 -20.69
C SER A 35 -4.90 -13.16 -19.27
N LYS A 36 -3.93 -13.28 -18.34
CA LYS A 36 -4.23 -13.49 -16.94
C LYS A 36 -5.05 -12.30 -16.49
N THR A 37 -6.35 -12.51 -16.31
CA THR A 37 -7.24 -11.49 -15.77
C THR A 37 -6.69 -11.10 -14.40
N LYS A 38 -6.20 -9.87 -14.26
CA LYS A 38 -5.75 -9.34 -12.97
C LYS A 38 -6.94 -9.36 -12.04
N GLN A 39 -6.91 -10.19 -11.00
CA GLN A 39 -7.96 -10.26 -9.98
C GLN A 39 -7.62 -9.31 -8.84
N LEU A 40 -8.67 -8.81 -8.16
CA LEU A 40 -8.52 -8.05 -6.92
C LEU A 40 -7.86 -8.95 -5.87
N ASN A 41 -6.65 -8.57 -5.43
CA ASN A 41 -5.86 -9.35 -4.49
C ASN A 41 -6.25 -9.05 -3.05
N SER A 42 -6.56 -7.78 -2.76
CA SER A 42 -6.87 -7.33 -1.40
C SER A 42 -7.79 -6.11 -1.40
N SER A 43 -8.46 -5.92 -0.28
CA SER A 43 -9.17 -4.67 0.03
C SER A 43 -8.55 -4.07 1.29
N GLU A 44 -8.20 -2.79 1.22
CA GLU A 44 -7.66 -2.04 2.34
C GLU A 44 -8.71 -1.06 2.87
N TYR A 45 -9.07 -1.20 4.15
CA TYR A 45 -9.96 -0.27 4.84
C TYR A 45 -9.13 0.65 5.71
N LYS A 46 -9.28 1.97 5.51
CA LYS A 46 -8.50 3.00 6.22
C LYS A 46 -9.40 3.80 7.16
N LEU A 47 -9.01 3.83 8.42
CA LEU A 47 -9.58 4.71 9.43
C LEU A 47 -8.50 5.70 9.87
N LEU A 48 -8.85 6.97 9.93
CA LEU A 48 -8.01 8.04 10.43
C LEU A 48 -8.36 8.29 11.89
N LEU A 49 -7.35 8.30 12.78
CA LEU A 49 -7.53 8.41 14.23
C LEU A 49 -7.13 9.80 14.75
N SER A 50 -7.41 10.13 16.01
CA SER A 50 -7.01 11.40 16.61
C SER A 50 -5.51 11.42 16.94
N SER A 51 -4.75 12.38 16.39
CA SER A 51 -3.31 12.53 16.61
C SER A 51 -2.93 12.64 18.09
N GLU A 52 -3.76 13.33 18.86
CA GLU A 52 -3.57 13.54 20.30
C GLU A 52 -3.48 12.24 21.13
N LYS A 53 -3.95 11.13 20.57
CA LYS A 53 -3.86 9.80 21.20
C LYS A 53 -2.57 9.06 20.86
N PHE A 54 -1.70 9.67 20.05
CA PHE A 54 -0.47 9.06 19.52
C PHE A 54 0.76 9.94 19.76
N ASP A 55 0.78 10.74 20.82
CA ASP A 55 1.99 11.48 21.24
C ASP A 55 3.16 10.53 21.50
N ASP A 56 2.88 9.40 22.14
CA ASP A 56 3.73 8.21 22.11
C ASP A 56 3.06 7.15 21.22
N PRO A 57 3.63 6.84 20.04
CA PRO A 57 3.04 5.90 19.09
C PRO A 57 2.75 4.52 19.68
N LEU A 58 3.68 3.98 20.48
CA LEU A 58 3.54 2.63 21.05
C LEU A 58 2.38 2.55 22.06
N THR A 59 2.25 3.55 22.90
CA THR A 59 1.13 3.66 23.86
C THR A 59 -0.19 3.83 23.11
N GLY A 60 -0.22 4.68 22.10
CA GLY A 60 -1.39 4.87 21.22
C GLY A 60 -1.83 3.56 20.58
N PHE A 61 -0.90 2.81 19.99
CA PHE A 61 -1.18 1.50 19.39
C PHE A 61 -1.73 0.50 20.39
N LYS A 62 -1.14 0.40 21.59
CA LYS A 62 -1.61 -0.51 22.64
C LYS A 62 -3.05 -0.17 23.08
N ASN A 63 -3.35 1.10 23.26
CA ASN A 63 -4.67 1.55 23.66
C ASN A 63 -5.70 1.30 22.54
N TYR A 64 -5.36 1.62 21.30
CA TYR A 64 -6.27 1.38 20.19
C TYR A 64 -6.51 -0.11 19.93
N TRP A 65 -5.48 -0.96 20.08
CA TRP A 65 -5.64 -2.41 19.96
C TRP A 65 -6.63 -2.98 20.98
N LYS A 66 -6.67 -2.44 22.21
CA LYS A 66 -7.70 -2.83 23.20
C LYS A 66 -9.10 -2.53 22.68
N ILE A 67 -9.29 -1.37 22.04
CA ILE A 67 -10.58 -0.98 21.46
C ILE A 67 -10.94 -1.96 20.32
N VAL A 68 -10.02 -2.24 19.40
CA VAL A 68 -10.23 -3.19 18.30
C VAL A 68 -10.65 -4.57 18.83
N LYS A 69 -9.96 -5.09 19.85
CA LYS A 69 -10.30 -6.37 20.48
C LYS A 69 -11.70 -6.36 21.11
N THR A 70 -12.06 -5.27 21.77
CA THR A 70 -13.37 -5.13 22.41
C THR A 70 -14.47 -5.12 21.35
N VAL A 71 -14.31 -4.34 20.29
CA VAL A 71 -15.27 -4.27 19.17
C VAL A 71 -15.39 -5.62 18.49
N ALA A 72 -14.26 -6.25 18.15
CA ALA A 72 -14.26 -7.57 17.52
C ALA A 72 -15.04 -8.60 18.36
N LYS A 73 -14.78 -8.65 19.68
CA LYS A 73 -15.50 -9.54 20.61
C LYS A 73 -17.01 -9.28 20.62
N ASN A 74 -17.43 -8.02 20.65
CA ASN A 74 -18.83 -7.64 20.66
C ASN A 74 -19.58 -8.04 19.38
N HIS A 75 -18.84 -8.21 18.28
CA HIS A 75 -19.39 -8.65 16.98
C HIS A 75 -19.10 -10.13 16.68
N GLY A 76 -18.62 -10.91 17.63
CA GLY A 76 -18.33 -12.34 17.44
C GLY A 76 -17.12 -12.61 16.53
N ILE A 77 -16.28 -11.61 16.29
CA ILE A 77 -15.10 -11.72 15.42
C ILE A 77 -13.93 -12.20 16.28
N LYS A 78 -13.26 -13.27 15.82
CA LYS A 78 -12.10 -13.83 16.53
C LYS A 78 -10.86 -13.00 16.27
N VAL A 79 -10.12 -12.66 17.31
CA VAL A 79 -8.84 -11.97 17.25
C VAL A 79 -7.70 -12.98 17.36
N ILE A 80 -6.74 -12.91 16.45
CA ILE A 80 -5.53 -13.73 16.45
C ILE A 80 -4.34 -12.79 16.60
N GLU A 81 -3.78 -12.75 17.81
CA GLU A 81 -2.61 -11.90 18.13
C GLU A 81 -1.31 -12.57 17.68
N LYS A 82 -0.30 -11.77 17.34
CA LYS A 82 1.06 -12.25 17.08
C LYS A 82 1.82 -12.42 18.40
N GLU A 83 2.83 -13.30 18.43
CA GLU A 83 3.73 -13.44 19.60
C GLU A 83 4.40 -12.13 19.98
N GLN A 84 4.88 -11.36 19.00
CA GLN A 84 5.45 -10.01 19.18
C GLN A 84 4.46 -8.95 18.69
N THR A 85 3.36 -8.82 19.41
CA THR A 85 2.21 -7.98 19.05
C THR A 85 2.60 -6.53 18.80
N PHE A 86 3.60 -6.00 19.52
CA PHE A 86 4.03 -4.59 19.47
C PHE A 86 5.50 -4.43 19.07
N ASP A 87 6.01 -5.29 18.18
CA ASP A 87 7.30 -5.06 17.52
C ASP A 87 7.22 -3.82 16.64
N LEU A 88 7.74 -2.69 17.17
CA LEU A 88 7.68 -1.39 16.54
C LEU A 88 8.69 -1.30 15.39
N LYS A 89 8.17 -1.13 14.20
CA LYS A 89 8.97 -0.96 12.97
C LYS A 89 9.08 0.50 12.61
N HIS A 90 10.26 0.92 12.21
CA HIS A 90 10.56 2.27 11.76
C HIS A 90 11.00 2.28 10.29
N LYS A 91 10.41 3.19 9.51
CA LYS A 91 10.82 3.48 8.13
C LYS A 91 10.73 4.98 7.89
N GLU A 92 11.60 5.48 7.03
CA GLU A 92 11.44 6.79 6.41
C GLU A 92 10.72 6.61 5.07
N ILE A 93 9.70 7.41 4.83
CA ILE A 93 8.88 7.41 3.62
C ILE A 93 9.04 8.74 2.91
N SER A 94 9.40 8.69 1.62
CA SER A 94 9.44 9.87 0.76
C SER A 94 8.57 9.63 -0.47
N PHE A 95 7.89 10.65 -0.93
CA PHE A 95 7.16 10.65 -2.19
C PHE A 95 7.86 11.58 -3.17
N PHE A 96 7.89 11.19 -4.44
CA PHE A 96 8.55 11.97 -5.49
C PHE A 96 7.61 12.26 -6.64
N ASP A 97 7.69 13.47 -7.14
CA ASP A 97 6.94 13.95 -8.30
C ASP A 97 7.74 15.06 -8.99
N THR A 98 7.31 15.47 -10.17
CA THR A 98 7.74 16.72 -10.78
C THR A 98 7.22 17.91 -9.99
N GLU A 99 7.84 19.08 -10.14
CA GLU A 99 7.43 20.30 -9.43
C GLU A 99 5.94 20.63 -9.61
N ASN A 100 5.40 20.41 -10.80
CA ASN A 100 4.00 20.65 -11.12
C ASN A 100 3.06 19.46 -10.83
N LEU A 101 3.54 18.42 -10.12
CA LEU A 101 2.81 17.22 -9.75
C LEU A 101 2.24 16.45 -10.95
N ALA A 102 3.02 16.31 -12.03
CA ALA A 102 2.57 15.70 -13.26
C ALA A 102 2.26 14.20 -13.09
N LEU A 103 3.05 13.46 -12.29
CA LEU A 103 2.78 12.05 -11.99
C LEU A 103 1.46 11.89 -11.24
N ARG A 104 1.23 12.69 -10.20
CA ARG A 104 -0.04 12.69 -9.43
C ARG A 104 -1.23 12.99 -10.34
N LYS A 105 -1.14 13.98 -11.21
CA LYS A 105 -2.20 14.31 -12.18
C LYS A 105 -2.48 13.16 -13.13
N ALA A 106 -1.44 12.42 -13.53
CA ALA A 106 -1.56 11.22 -14.33
C ALA A 106 -2.04 9.98 -13.52
N GLY A 107 -2.17 10.08 -12.20
CA GLY A 107 -2.62 9.01 -11.29
C GLY A 107 -1.49 8.12 -10.76
N PHE A 108 -0.24 8.50 -10.99
CA PHE A 108 0.93 7.78 -10.51
C PHE A 108 1.47 8.38 -9.21
N LEU A 109 2.12 7.52 -8.43
CA LEU A 109 2.82 7.86 -7.22
C LEU A 109 4.14 7.11 -7.19
N ILE A 110 5.27 7.79 -7.02
CA ILE A 110 6.57 7.19 -6.72
C ILE A 110 6.82 7.33 -5.22
N ARG A 111 7.09 6.22 -4.56
CA ARG A 111 7.40 6.17 -3.13
C ARG A 111 8.72 5.47 -2.88
N GLN A 112 9.58 6.11 -2.09
CA GLN A 112 10.77 5.49 -1.50
C GLN A 112 10.48 5.10 -0.06
N LYS A 113 10.96 3.94 0.35
CA LYS A 113 11.01 3.52 1.75
C LYS A 113 12.44 3.17 2.14
N VAL A 114 12.88 3.72 3.25
CA VAL A 114 14.15 3.38 3.89
C VAL A 114 13.84 2.73 5.22
N LYS A 115 14.35 1.53 5.45
CA LYS A 115 14.09 0.78 6.68
C LYS A 115 15.13 1.10 7.75
N TYR A 116 14.69 1.15 9.00
CA TYR A 116 15.56 1.27 10.17
C TYR A 116 15.43 0.03 11.06
N LYS A 117 16.49 -0.34 11.74
CA LYS A 117 16.50 -1.36 12.79
C LYS A 117 17.32 -0.86 13.96
N LYS A 118 16.72 -0.75 15.14
CA LYS A 118 17.36 -0.21 16.35
C LYS A 118 17.99 1.17 16.11
N GLY A 119 17.30 2.07 15.42
CA GLY A 119 17.76 3.42 15.07
C GLY A 119 18.78 3.50 13.93
N GLN A 120 19.27 2.39 13.42
CA GLN A 120 20.25 2.38 12.32
C GLN A 120 19.57 2.14 10.97
N LYS A 121 19.93 2.97 9.98
CA LYS A 121 19.49 2.80 8.60
C LYS A 121 19.96 1.46 8.04
N LYS A 122 19.06 0.72 7.42
CA LYS A 122 19.40 -0.51 6.69
C LYS A 122 19.90 -0.19 5.28
N PRO A 123 20.80 -1.00 4.72
CA PRO A 123 21.19 -0.89 3.31
C PRO A 123 19.98 -1.01 2.38
N GLY A 124 20.10 -0.38 1.22
CA GLY A 124 19.14 -0.42 0.14
C GLY A 124 17.94 0.50 0.33
N PHE A 125 17.28 0.73 -0.78
CA PHE A 125 16.11 1.59 -0.92
C PHE A 125 15.00 0.78 -1.58
N GLU A 126 13.81 0.76 -0.97
CA GLU A 126 12.63 0.19 -1.61
C GLU A 126 11.93 1.31 -2.37
N TYR A 127 11.92 1.22 -3.71
CA TYR A 127 11.13 2.10 -4.56
C TYR A 127 9.88 1.38 -5.04
N GLY A 128 8.74 2.04 -4.93
CA GLY A 128 7.47 1.54 -5.40
C GLY A 128 6.76 2.56 -6.26
N VAL A 129 6.15 2.08 -7.34
CA VAL A 129 5.21 2.84 -8.15
C VAL A 129 3.82 2.32 -7.92
N LYS A 130 2.88 3.22 -7.66
CA LYS A 130 1.45 2.93 -7.52
C LYS A 130 0.67 3.77 -8.53
N TYR A 131 -0.24 3.14 -9.24
CA TYR A 131 -1.22 3.80 -10.10
C TYR A 131 -2.61 3.66 -9.51
N ARG A 132 -3.37 4.74 -9.41
CA ARG A 132 -4.66 4.77 -8.73
C ARG A 132 -5.73 5.43 -9.58
N ARG A 133 -6.94 4.84 -9.60
CA ARG A 133 -8.15 5.36 -10.24
C ARG A 133 -9.39 5.03 -9.41
N THR A 134 -10.47 5.76 -9.65
CA THR A 134 -11.79 5.46 -9.08
C THR A 134 -12.49 4.33 -9.84
N ASP A 135 -12.17 4.16 -11.12
CA ASP A 135 -12.66 3.07 -11.96
C ASP A 135 -11.69 1.90 -11.94
N PRO A 136 -12.12 0.68 -11.57
CA PRO A 136 -11.27 -0.50 -11.53
C PRO A 136 -10.72 -0.90 -12.91
N ALA A 137 -11.49 -0.74 -14.00
CA ALA A 137 -11.04 -1.08 -15.35
C ALA A 137 -9.85 -0.18 -15.76
N ASN A 138 -9.91 1.11 -15.45
CA ASN A 138 -8.83 2.05 -15.69
C ASN A 138 -7.60 1.74 -14.82
N ALA A 139 -7.78 1.30 -13.57
CA ALA A 139 -6.66 0.89 -12.71
C ALA A 139 -5.97 -0.36 -13.28
N LEU A 140 -6.74 -1.29 -13.84
CA LEU A 140 -6.23 -2.53 -14.44
C LEU A 140 -5.55 -2.32 -15.80
N ALA A 141 -5.83 -1.23 -16.50
CA ALA A 141 -5.29 -0.96 -17.83
C ALA A 141 -3.78 -0.65 -17.80
N VAL A 142 -3.23 -0.28 -16.64
CA VAL A 142 -1.80 0.02 -16.51
C VAL A 142 -1.03 -1.22 -16.10
N ASP A 143 0.05 -1.49 -16.83
CA ASP A 143 1.00 -2.53 -16.52
C ASP A 143 2.22 -1.92 -15.80
N LEU A 144 2.45 -2.35 -14.56
CA LEU A 144 3.61 -1.94 -13.74
C LEU A 144 4.69 -3.03 -13.69
N ILE A 145 4.82 -3.83 -14.74
CA ILE A 145 5.94 -4.78 -14.88
C ILE A 145 7.24 -3.99 -14.86
N LEU A 146 8.22 -4.50 -14.12
CA LEU A 146 9.58 -3.95 -14.11
C LEU A 146 10.28 -4.30 -15.40
N HIS A 147 11.18 -3.42 -15.85
CA HIS A 147 12.07 -3.72 -16.96
C HIS A 147 13.04 -4.86 -16.59
N ASP A 148 13.52 -5.58 -17.60
CA ASP A 148 14.50 -6.64 -17.43
C ASP A 148 15.74 -6.15 -16.67
N GLY A 149 16.23 -6.97 -15.74
CA GLY A 149 17.32 -6.61 -14.84
C GLY A 149 16.89 -6.08 -13.47
N TYR A 150 15.61 -5.74 -13.28
CA TYR A 150 15.06 -5.36 -11.97
C TYR A 150 14.18 -6.48 -11.40
N THR A 151 14.40 -6.80 -10.14
CA THR A 151 13.62 -7.83 -9.46
C THR A 151 12.49 -7.20 -8.65
N PRO A 152 11.23 -7.65 -8.86
CA PRO A 152 10.13 -7.19 -8.03
C PRO A 152 10.34 -7.68 -6.58
N LYS A 153 10.00 -6.84 -5.63
CA LYS A 153 10.07 -7.19 -4.21
C LYS A 153 9.05 -8.27 -3.86
N ASP A 154 7.89 -8.23 -4.46
CA ASP A 154 6.80 -9.18 -4.29
C ASP A 154 6.54 -9.89 -5.62
N GLU A 155 6.23 -11.19 -5.60
CA GLU A 155 6.12 -12.02 -6.82
C GLU A 155 4.97 -11.61 -7.75
N THR A 156 4.03 -10.84 -7.25
CA THR A 156 2.85 -10.42 -8.01
C THR A 156 2.61 -8.92 -7.93
N ILE A 157 2.12 -8.34 -9.02
CA ILE A 157 1.58 -6.98 -9.02
C ILE A 157 0.30 -6.99 -8.21
N GLU A 158 0.27 -6.21 -7.13
CA GLU A 158 -0.91 -6.12 -6.28
C GLU A 158 -1.97 -5.23 -6.94
N LEU A 159 -3.19 -5.76 -7.06
CA LEU A 159 -4.39 -4.99 -7.32
C LEU A 159 -5.18 -4.88 -6.03
N GLU A 160 -5.34 -3.67 -5.54
CA GLU A 160 -6.03 -3.37 -4.28
C GLU A 160 -7.24 -2.47 -4.50
N SER A 161 -8.29 -2.66 -3.69
CA SER A 161 -9.29 -1.63 -3.45
C SER A 161 -8.96 -0.91 -2.13
N ASP A 162 -8.83 0.41 -2.21
CA ASP A 162 -8.61 1.28 -1.06
C ASP A 162 -9.95 1.91 -0.67
N VAL A 163 -10.51 1.52 0.47
CA VAL A 163 -11.76 2.07 1.02
C VAL A 163 -11.43 3.02 2.16
N VAL A 164 -11.73 4.30 1.99
CA VAL A 164 -11.53 5.33 3.01
C VAL A 164 -12.90 5.75 3.56
N TYR A 165 -13.06 5.61 4.88
CA TYR A 165 -14.29 6.00 5.57
C TYR A 165 -14.17 7.40 6.16
N PHE A 166 -15.12 8.26 5.84
CA PHE A 166 -15.21 9.64 6.35
C PHE A 166 -16.36 9.76 7.34
N SER A 167 -16.05 9.77 8.64
CA SER A 167 -17.06 9.92 9.70
C SER A 167 -17.85 11.24 9.64
N ARG A 168 -17.27 12.29 9.03
CA ARG A 168 -17.87 13.62 8.95
C ARG A 168 -18.95 13.78 7.89
N ASN A 169 -18.99 12.92 6.87
CA ASN A 169 -19.92 12.99 5.74
C ASN A 169 -21.02 11.93 5.87
N ASN A 170 -21.74 11.92 7.01
CA ASN A 170 -22.81 10.92 7.28
C ASN A 170 -22.38 9.46 7.10
N GLY A 171 -21.09 9.18 7.33
CA GLY A 171 -20.57 7.83 7.17
C GLY A 171 -20.33 7.39 5.72
N SER A 172 -20.06 8.33 4.81
CA SER A 172 -19.72 7.99 3.42
C SER A 172 -18.37 7.28 3.34
N ALA A 173 -18.25 6.33 2.43
CA ALA A 173 -17.00 5.67 2.08
C ALA A 173 -16.64 5.98 0.63
N GLU A 174 -15.37 6.29 0.38
CA GLU A 174 -14.83 6.40 -0.98
C GLU A 174 -13.96 5.19 -1.28
N THR A 175 -14.15 4.61 -2.46
CA THR A 175 -13.35 3.49 -2.94
C THR A 175 -12.52 3.93 -4.14
N THR A 176 -11.23 3.63 -4.07
CA THR A 176 -10.32 3.76 -5.21
C THR A 176 -9.65 2.42 -5.46
N TYR A 177 -9.26 2.19 -6.71
CA TYR A 177 -8.55 0.98 -7.11
C TYR A 177 -7.13 1.33 -7.51
N SER A 178 -6.19 0.47 -7.17
CA SER A 178 -4.79 0.74 -7.47
C SER A 178 -4.05 -0.54 -7.83
N VAL A 179 -3.11 -0.40 -8.73
CA VAL A 179 -2.06 -1.39 -8.97
C VAL A 179 -0.75 -0.84 -8.44
N SER A 180 0.07 -1.69 -7.84
CA SER A 180 1.39 -1.30 -7.35
C SER A 180 2.42 -2.37 -7.60
N ASN A 181 3.66 -1.94 -7.81
CA ASN A 181 4.83 -2.81 -7.83
C ASN A 181 6.00 -2.09 -7.17
N SER A 182 6.92 -2.83 -6.58
CA SER A 182 8.11 -2.27 -5.94
C SER A 182 9.34 -3.13 -6.17
N THR A 183 10.50 -2.49 -6.16
CA THR A 183 11.80 -3.13 -6.24
C THR A 183 12.71 -2.63 -5.13
N LEU A 184 13.73 -3.41 -4.80
CA LEU A 184 14.79 -3.04 -3.87
C LEU A 184 16.04 -2.70 -4.68
N LEU A 185 16.61 -1.53 -4.44
CA LEU A 185 17.85 -1.06 -5.07
C LEU A 185 18.90 -0.82 -3.99
N ASP A 186 20.14 -1.17 -4.28
CA ASP A 186 21.26 -0.93 -3.37
C ASP A 186 21.62 0.57 -3.31
N GLU A 187 21.46 1.25 -4.44
CA GLU A 187 21.71 2.69 -4.58
C GLU A 187 20.46 3.42 -5.07
N ALA A 188 20.34 4.70 -4.72
CA ALA A 188 19.28 5.55 -5.21
C ALA A 188 19.50 5.88 -6.70
N PRO A 189 18.50 5.75 -7.57
CA PRO A 189 18.61 6.17 -8.95
C PRO A 189 18.74 7.69 -9.02
N GLU A 190 19.24 8.20 -10.14
CA GLU A 190 19.20 9.63 -10.44
C GLU A 190 17.74 10.12 -10.37
N MET A 191 17.52 11.24 -9.68
CA MET A 191 16.16 11.75 -9.41
C MET A 191 15.60 12.51 -10.61
N ARG A 192 15.42 11.80 -11.70
CA ARG A 192 14.72 12.25 -12.94
C ARG A 192 13.78 11.16 -13.45
N LEU A 193 12.78 11.56 -14.21
CA LEU A 193 11.74 10.63 -14.68
C LEU A 193 12.31 9.47 -15.50
N GLY A 194 13.29 9.72 -16.38
CA GLY A 194 13.90 8.69 -17.22
C GLY A 194 14.47 7.53 -16.43
N SER A 195 15.19 7.81 -15.34
CA SER A 195 15.75 6.75 -14.48
C SER A 195 14.66 5.87 -13.85
N PHE A 196 13.49 6.43 -13.56
CA PHE A 196 12.34 5.65 -13.09
C PHE A 196 11.58 4.98 -14.23
N ALA A 197 11.59 5.55 -15.45
CA ALA A 197 11.04 4.91 -16.63
C ALA A 197 11.87 3.70 -17.07
N ASP A 198 13.19 3.72 -16.84
CA ASP A 198 14.08 2.58 -17.04
C ASP A 198 13.73 1.41 -16.11
N ILE A 199 13.20 1.70 -14.92
CA ILE A 199 12.75 0.68 -13.97
C ILE A 199 11.30 0.27 -14.24
N TYR A 200 10.43 1.26 -14.50
CA TYR A 200 8.98 1.11 -14.71
C TYR A 200 8.59 1.70 -16.06
N PRO A 201 8.60 0.92 -17.15
CA PRO A 201 8.35 1.42 -18.52
C PRO A 201 7.01 2.14 -18.69
N ALA A 202 6.04 1.88 -17.81
CA ALA A 202 4.76 2.60 -17.79
C ALA A 202 4.92 4.11 -17.61
N LEU A 203 5.95 4.56 -16.89
CA LEU A 203 6.20 5.99 -16.63
C LEU A 203 6.71 6.71 -17.90
N GLY A 204 7.46 6.04 -18.76
CA GLY A 204 7.95 6.60 -20.03
C GLY A 204 6.83 6.88 -21.05
N LYS A 205 5.64 6.31 -20.84
CA LYS A 205 4.48 6.50 -21.72
C LYS A 205 3.63 7.74 -21.38
N LEU A 206 4.03 8.52 -20.39
CA LEU A 206 3.21 9.63 -19.86
C LEU A 206 3.34 10.92 -20.68
N GLY A 207 4.26 10.99 -21.66
CA GLY A 207 4.53 12.22 -22.40
C GLY A 207 5.22 13.32 -21.57
N ILE A 208 5.72 12.98 -20.40
CA ILE A 208 6.56 13.86 -19.57
C ILE A 208 8.01 13.66 -20.00
N PRO A 209 8.81 14.74 -20.18
CA PRO A 209 10.21 14.60 -20.57
C PRO A 209 11.00 13.69 -19.61
N GLU A 210 11.82 12.79 -20.15
CA GLU A 210 12.66 11.89 -19.34
C GLU A 210 13.68 12.65 -18.48
N THR A 211 14.08 13.85 -18.94
CA THR A 211 14.95 14.76 -18.19
C THR A 211 14.25 15.50 -17.06
N ALA A 212 12.91 15.38 -16.94
CA ALA A 212 12.16 16.06 -15.90
C ALA A 212 12.66 15.66 -14.50
N PRO A 213 13.10 16.63 -13.68
CA PRO A 213 13.59 16.33 -12.34
C PRO A 213 12.42 15.86 -11.43
N LEU A 214 12.72 14.89 -10.60
CA LEU A 214 11.81 14.42 -9.54
C LEU A 214 12.31 14.95 -8.20
N THR A 215 11.43 15.63 -7.50
CA THR A 215 11.71 16.21 -6.17
C THR A 215 10.82 15.57 -5.11
N LYS A 216 11.27 15.61 -3.86
CA LYS A 216 10.42 15.20 -2.75
C LYS A 216 9.17 16.08 -2.68
N VAL A 217 8.01 15.47 -2.66
CA VAL A 217 6.73 16.19 -2.49
C VAL A 217 6.78 16.95 -1.16
N ALA A 218 6.44 18.24 -1.20
CA ALA A 218 6.55 19.18 -0.09
C ALA A 218 7.97 19.31 0.53
N GLY A 219 9.01 18.78 -0.13
CA GLY A 219 10.40 18.84 0.34
C GLY A 219 10.71 17.99 1.58
N VAL A 220 9.79 17.14 2.03
CA VAL A 220 9.89 16.41 3.31
C VAL A 220 9.80 14.89 3.14
N SER A 221 10.31 14.17 4.13
CA SER A 221 10.06 12.75 4.35
C SER A 221 9.20 12.59 5.60
N ALA A 222 8.45 11.50 5.70
CA ALA A 222 7.73 11.12 6.90
C ALA A 222 8.45 9.96 7.60
N ASP A 223 8.59 10.04 8.91
CA ASP A 223 8.93 8.89 9.74
C ASP A 223 7.69 8.04 9.97
N GLU A 224 7.70 6.83 9.47
CA GLU A 224 6.63 5.85 9.66
C GLU A 224 6.97 4.92 10.82
N TRP A 225 6.17 4.98 11.87
CA TRP A 225 6.19 4.01 12.96
C TRP A 225 4.99 3.08 12.81
N MET A 226 5.22 1.77 12.82
CA MET A 226 4.20 0.79 12.51
C MET A 226 4.29 -0.44 13.41
N VAL A 227 3.14 -0.97 13.80
CA VAL A 227 2.98 -2.30 14.40
C VAL A 227 1.94 -3.11 13.63
N VAL A 228 2.08 -4.42 13.67
CA VAL A 228 1.09 -5.37 13.13
C VAL A 228 0.69 -6.31 14.27
N PRO A 229 -0.26 -5.89 15.13
CA PRO A 229 -0.57 -6.62 16.36
C PRO A 229 -1.23 -7.98 16.12
N GLY A 230 -1.90 -8.16 15.02
CA GLY A 230 -2.58 -9.40 14.72
C GLY A 230 -3.47 -9.33 13.50
N LYS A 231 -4.43 -10.24 13.45
CA LYS A 231 -5.47 -10.32 12.42
C LYS A 231 -6.83 -10.61 13.04
N LEU A 232 -7.87 -10.23 12.34
CA LEU A 232 -9.26 -10.53 12.63
C LEU A 232 -9.71 -11.69 11.74
N ASP A 233 -10.37 -12.66 12.32
CA ASP A 233 -10.94 -13.81 11.62
C ASP A 233 -12.46 -13.62 11.57
N PHE A 234 -12.97 -13.37 10.36
CA PHE A 234 -14.39 -13.14 10.09
C PHE A 234 -15.15 -14.42 9.76
N GLY A 235 -14.47 -15.58 9.82
CA GLY A 235 -15.02 -16.86 9.41
C GLY A 235 -14.84 -17.14 7.90
N ASP A 236 -15.17 -18.36 7.47
CA ASP A 236 -15.15 -18.83 6.06
C ASP A 236 -13.83 -18.54 5.31
N GLY A 237 -12.71 -18.50 6.04
CA GLY A 237 -11.39 -18.21 5.48
C GLY A 237 -11.15 -16.72 5.18
N LEU A 238 -12.04 -15.83 5.61
CA LEU A 238 -11.87 -14.38 5.48
C LEU A 238 -11.10 -13.82 6.67
N PHE A 239 -9.94 -13.24 6.41
CA PHE A 239 -9.09 -12.62 7.43
C PHE A 239 -8.82 -11.15 7.10
N GLY A 240 -8.79 -10.32 8.15
CA GLY A 240 -8.32 -8.94 8.08
C GLY A 240 -7.03 -8.78 8.87
N ARG A 241 -5.91 -8.46 8.23
CA ARG A 241 -4.68 -8.05 8.90
C ARG A 241 -4.86 -6.63 9.43
N VAL A 242 -4.45 -6.38 10.67
CA VAL A 242 -4.50 -5.05 11.27
C VAL A 242 -3.11 -4.44 11.26
N ASP A 243 -2.94 -3.33 10.54
CA ASP A 243 -1.74 -2.51 10.52
C ASP A 243 -2.05 -1.18 11.20
N MET A 244 -1.27 -0.81 12.20
CA MET A 244 -1.38 0.47 12.89
C MET A 244 -0.13 1.29 12.60
N THR A 245 -0.32 2.49 12.07
CA THR A 245 0.79 3.32 11.58
C THR A 245 0.62 4.75 12.06
N VAL A 246 1.70 5.38 12.48
CA VAL A 246 1.80 6.84 12.69
C VAL A 246 2.86 7.38 11.76
N TRP A 247 2.52 8.40 11.00
CA TRP A 247 3.48 9.19 10.24
C TRP A 247 3.79 10.46 11.00
N ILE A 248 5.06 10.72 11.23
CA ILE A 248 5.56 11.96 11.81
C ILE A 248 6.25 12.73 10.69
N ILE A 249 5.70 13.89 10.36
CA ILE A 249 6.17 14.73 9.26
C ILE A 249 6.70 16.03 9.87
N PRO A 250 7.96 16.41 9.62
CA PRO A 250 8.51 17.70 10.07
C PRO A 250 7.77 18.84 9.38
N THR A 251 7.43 19.88 10.13
CA THR A 251 6.83 21.11 9.64
C THR A 251 7.63 22.32 10.13
N ARG A 252 7.31 23.52 9.63
CA ARG A 252 7.96 24.75 10.11
C ARG A 252 7.71 25.02 11.59
N ASP A 253 6.54 24.62 12.09
CA ASP A 253 6.07 24.89 13.45
C ASP A 253 6.21 23.68 14.39
N GLY A 254 7.00 22.67 14.00
CA GLY A 254 7.19 21.45 14.75
C GLY A 254 6.95 20.17 13.94
N GLU A 255 6.08 19.29 14.43
CA GLU A 255 5.78 18.03 13.79
C GLU A 255 4.26 17.86 13.56
N LEU A 256 3.91 17.39 12.36
CA LEU A 256 2.57 16.88 12.07
C LEU A 256 2.55 15.36 12.27
N ARG A 257 1.68 14.87 13.13
CA ARG A 257 1.46 13.44 13.36
C ARG A 257 0.19 12.98 12.67
N ILE A 258 0.30 11.92 11.88
CA ILE A 258 -0.83 11.30 11.15
C ILE A 258 -0.87 9.82 11.55
N PRO A 259 -1.69 9.45 12.55
CA PRO A 259 -1.85 8.07 13.00
C PRO A 259 -2.88 7.32 12.17
#